data_b78592ca155d50a6ed3477079898e70c
#
_entry.id   b78592ca155d50a6ed3477079898e70c
#
_cell.length_a   1.000
_cell.length_b   1.000
_cell.length_c   1.000
_cell.angle_alpha   90.00
_cell.angle_beta   90.00
_cell.angle_gamma   90.00
#
_symmetry.space_group_name_H-M   'P 1'
#
loop_
_entity.id
_entity.type
_entity.pdbx_description
1 polymer ?
#
loop_
_entity_poly.entity_id
_entity_poly.type
_entity_poly.pdbx_seq_one_letter_code
_entity_poly.pdbx_strand_id
1 'polypeptide(L)'
;MSSFAGMNETFLNVRGDDAVVDAVRRCWSSLFGARTVFYRAKRGFGQADMDIAVVVQRQVMATRAGVMFTIDPSSGERDRLVIEGSFGLGEAVVSGSVSPDRYLVEKDGLAIIAREVRRKELVIEPSADGGTVTRELRGDEAKQPVLTDDEVRELADLGRRHSTTPCPERTRSAPRSADRDPPAREPRRR
;
A
#
# COMPACT_ATOMS: atom_id res chain seq x y z
N MET A 1 -13.45 7.24 9.04
CA MET A 1 -12.81 5.98 8.66
C MET A 1 -11.35 6.07 9.09
N SER A 2 -10.82 5.12 9.86
CA SER A 2 -9.42 5.15 10.30
C SER A 2 -8.56 4.37 9.31
N SER A 3 -7.43 4.96 8.86
CA SER A 3 -6.47 4.28 8.00
C SER A 3 -5.31 3.75 8.86
N PHE A 4 -4.94 2.50 8.66
CA PHE A 4 -3.77 1.86 9.28
C PHE A 4 -2.61 1.71 8.30
N ALA A 5 -2.66 2.42 7.17
CA ALA A 5 -1.59 2.40 6.18
C ALA A 5 -0.25 2.85 6.79
N GLY A 6 0.80 2.10 6.52
CA GLY A 6 2.16 2.39 7.00
C GLY A 6 2.43 2.07 8.48
N MET A 7 1.48 1.38 9.17
CA MET A 7 1.67 1.00 10.57
C MET A 7 2.17 -0.43 10.76
N ASN A 8 1.94 -1.29 9.78
CA ASN A 8 2.33 -2.69 9.82
C ASN A 8 3.59 -2.91 9.00
N GLU A 9 4.38 -3.90 9.39
CA GLU A 9 5.60 -4.27 8.68
C GLU A 9 5.28 -5.09 7.42
N THR A 10 6.12 -4.90 6.41
CA THR A 10 6.11 -5.67 5.16
C THR A 10 7.52 -6.20 4.92
N PHE A 11 7.63 -7.47 4.59
CA PHE A 11 8.91 -8.12 4.28
C PHE A 11 8.92 -8.52 2.81
N LEU A 12 9.96 -8.12 2.10
CA LEU A 12 10.14 -8.41 0.68
C LEU A 12 11.25 -9.43 0.46
N ASN A 13 11.13 -10.19 -0.63
CA ASN A 13 12.13 -11.19 -1.04
C ASN A 13 12.48 -12.18 0.09
N VAL A 14 11.46 -12.61 0.85
CA VAL A 14 11.60 -13.64 1.87
C VAL A 14 11.79 -15.00 1.19
N ARG A 15 12.81 -15.77 1.58
CA ARG A 15 13.15 -17.04 0.93
C ARG A 15 13.23 -18.17 1.95
N GLY A 16 12.55 -19.27 1.62
CA GLY A 16 12.51 -20.49 2.45
C GLY A 16 11.38 -20.44 3.49
N ASP A 17 10.92 -21.63 3.85
CA ASP A 17 9.71 -21.82 4.67
C ASP A 17 9.88 -21.23 6.08
N ASP A 18 11.02 -21.49 6.72
CA ASP A 18 11.31 -20.98 8.06
C ASP A 18 11.33 -19.45 8.09
N ALA A 19 11.94 -18.82 7.07
CA ALA A 19 12.00 -17.36 6.96
C ALA A 19 10.61 -16.76 6.72
N VAL A 20 9.74 -17.43 5.96
CA VAL A 20 8.35 -17.01 5.76
C VAL A 20 7.57 -17.07 7.07
N VAL A 21 7.72 -18.16 7.84
CA VAL A 21 7.07 -18.29 9.15
C VAL A 21 7.55 -17.20 10.12
N ASP A 22 8.86 -16.91 10.13
CA ASP A 22 9.41 -15.85 10.95
C ASP A 22 8.89 -14.47 10.54
N ALA A 23 8.84 -14.18 9.24
CA ALA A 23 8.29 -12.93 8.72
C ALA A 23 6.82 -12.75 9.11
N VAL A 24 6.01 -13.81 9.07
CA VAL A 24 4.61 -13.78 9.54
C VAL A 24 4.53 -13.44 11.02
N ARG A 25 5.36 -14.06 11.87
CA ARG A 25 5.43 -13.75 13.31
C ARG A 25 5.80 -12.29 13.55
N ARG A 26 6.76 -11.77 12.80
CA ARG A 26 7.18 -10.36 12.89
C ARG A 26 6.07 -9.42 12.42
N CYS A 27 5.32 -9.74 11.36
CA CYS A 27 4.13 -8.99 10.99
C CYS A 27 3.11 -8.92 12.14
N TRP A 28 2.84 -10.03 12.82
CA TRP A 28 1.96 -10.02 14.00
C TRP A 28 2.53 -9.17 15.14
N SER A 29 3.83 -9.27 15.39
CA SER A 29 4.50 -8.49 16.43
C SER A 29 4.45 -6.98 16.15
N SER A 30 4.35 -6.56 14.88
CA SER A 30 4.28 -5.14 14.52
C SER A 30 3.03 -4.43 15.06
N LEU A 31 1.98 -5.17 15.41
CA LEU A 31 0.80 -4.63 16.11
C LEU A 31 1.14 -4.01 17.47
N PHE A 32 2.21 -4.47 18.09
CA PHE A 32 2.66 -4.04 19.41
C PHE A 32 3.80 -3.02 19.34
N GLY A 33 4.18 -2.59 18.13
CA GLY A 33 5.15 -1.53 17.92
C GLY A 33 4.69 -0.20 18.53
N ALA A 34 5.61 0.59 19.06
CA ALA A 34 5.31 1.84 19.76
C ALA A 34 4.42 2.80 18.94
N ARG A 35 4.67 2.93 17.64
CA ARG A 35 3.86 3.77 16.75
C ARG A 35 2.41 3.28 16.66
N THR A 36 2.21 1.97 16.52
CA THR A 36 0.88 1.35 16.40
C THR A 36 0.11 1.48 17.71
N VAL A 37 0.77 1.20 18.84
CA VAL A 37 0.17 1.32 20.18
C VAL A 37 -0.22 2.77 20.47
N PHE A 38 0.65 3.74 20.18
CA PHE A 38 0.35 5.17 20.37
C PHE A 38 -0.85 5.63 19.54
N TYR A 39 -0.89 5.25 18.26
CA TYR A 39 -1.99 5.62 17.36
C TYR A 39 -3.32 5.03 17.83
N ARG A 40 -3.30 3.77 18.26
CA ARG A 40 -4.48 3.07 18.80
C ARG A 40 -5.01 3.77 20.05
N ALA A 41 -4.12 4.07 21.00
CA ALA A 41 -4.47 4.78 22.23
C ALA A 41 -5.10 6.14 21.92
N LYS A 42 -4.54 6.89 20.97
CA LYS A 42 -5.08 8.20 20.54
C LYS A 42 -6.46 8.10 19.90
N ARG A 43 -6.81 6.96 19.30
CA ARG A 43 -8.09 6.72 18.64
C ARG A 43 -9.12 5.97 19.50
N GLY A 44 -8.79 5.64 20.74
CA GLY A 44 -9.67 4.95 21.67
C GLY A 44 -9.91 3.47 21.36
N PHE A 45 -9.04 2.84 20.55
CA PHE A 45 -9.13 1.40 20.30
C PHE A 45 -8.53 0.61 21.47
N GLY A 46 -9.30 -0.35 22.03
CA GLY A 46 -8.82 -1.27 23.05
C GLY A 46 -7.73 -2.21 22.51
N GLN A 47 -6.91 -2.76 23.43
CA GLN A 47 -5.86 -3.71 23.03
C GLN A 47 -6.41 -5.04 22.49
N ALA A 48 -7.63 -5.41 22.84
CA ALA A 48 -8.27 -6.67 22.46
C ALA A 48 -9.04 -6.62 21.14
N ASP A 49 -9.18 -5.43 20.53
CA ASP A 49 -10.13 -5.23 19.42
C ASP A 49 -9.48 -5.27 18.03
N MET A 50 -8.22 -5.73 17.93
CA MET A 50 -7.53 -5.69 16.63
C MET A 50 -6.81 -7.00 16.31
N ASP A 51 -7.31 -7.60 15.25
CA ASP A 51 -6.63 -8.71 14.58
C ASP A 51 -5.92 -8.19 13.32
N ILE A 52 -4.81 -8.82 12.96
CA ILE A 52 -4.13 -8.60 11.69
C ILE A 52 -4.11 -9.88 10.88
N ALA A 53 -4.59 -9.78 9.66
CA ALA A 53 -4.39 -10.81 8.65
C ALA A 53 -3.08 -10.52 7.90
N VAL A 54 -2.20 -11.51 7.81
CA VAL A 54 -0.96 -11.42 7.05
C VAL A 54 -1.16 -12.03 5.69
N VAL A 55 -0.88 -11.26 4.64
CA VAL A 55 -0.90 -11.74 3.26
C VAL A 55 0.49 -12.25 2.91
N VAL A 56 0.60 -13.55 2.60
CA VAL A 56 1.80 -14.15 2.05
C VAL A 56 1.55 -14.37 0.56
N GLN A 57 2.34 -13.72 -0.28
CA GLN A 57 2.16 -13.80 -1.73
C GLN A 57 3.49 -13.98 -2.46
N ARG A 58 3.43 -14.60 -3.64
CA ARG A 58 4.59 -14.71 -4.52
C ARG A 58 5.01 -13.31 -4.98
N GLN A 59 6.28 -12.97 -4.79
CA GLN A 59 6.82 -11.70 -5.24
C GLN A 59 7.07 -11.73 -6.76
N VAL A 60 6.63 -10.69 -7.44
CA VAL A 60 7.05 -10.40 -8.82
C VAL A 60 8.43 -9.76 -8.78
N MET A 61 9.37 -10.30 -9.52
CA MET A 61 10.73 -9.77 -9.63
C MET A 61 10.73 -8.59 -10.61
N ALA A 62 10.17 -7.48 -10.14
CA ALA A 62 9.97 -6.28 -10.94
C ALA A 62 11.28 -5.49 -11.09
N THR A 63 11.56 -5.02 -12.31
CA THR A 63 12.61 -4.04 -12.61
C THR A 63 12.09 -2.61 -12.55
N ARG A 64 10.78 -2.45 -12.59
CA ARG A 64 10.06 -1.19 -12.49
C ARG A 64 8.75 -1.45 -11.72
N ALA A 65 8.40 -0.57 -10.83
CA ALA A 65 7.17 -0.67 -10.04
C ALA A 65 6.62 0.72 -9.72
N GLY A 66 5.35 0.76 -9.32
CA GLY A 66 4.72 2.04 -9.02
C GLY A 66 3.34 1.89 -8.40
N VAL A 67 2.66 3.01 -8.31
CA VAL A 67 1.27 3.10 -7.86
C VAL A 67 0.44 3.81 -8.92
N MET A 68 -0.82 3.44 -9.01
CA MET A 68 -1.78 4.11 -9.87
C MET A 68 -3.01 4.49 -9.07
N PHE A 69 -3.42 5.74 -9.22
CA PHE A 69 -4.64 6.27 -8.64
C PHE A 69 -5.68 6.44 -9.73
N THR A 70 -6.85 5.86 -9.54
CA THR A 70 -7.99 6.00 -10.45
C THR A 70 -8.83 7.26 -10.19
N ILE A 71 -8.43 8.06 -9.22
CA ILE A 71 -8.92 9.41 -8.91
C ILE A 71 -7.68 10.22 -8.59
N ASP A 72 -7.54 11.42 -9.13
CA ASP A 72 -6.40 12.27 -8.78
C ASP A 72 -6.45 12.62 -7.27
N PRO A 73 -5.48 12.17 -6.48
CA PRO A 73 -5.50 12.40 -5.03
C PRO A 73 -5.30 13.88 -4.65
N SER A 74 -4.80 14.70 -5.58
CA SER A 74 -4.53 16.13 -5.34
C SER A 74 -5.75 17.01 -5.62
N SER A 75 -6.44 16.75 -6.74
CA SER A 75 -7.61 17.55 -7.17
C SER A 75 -8.95 16.89 -6.85
N GLY A 76 -8.98 15.56 -6.64
CA GLY A 76 -10.19 14.77 -6.49
C GLY A 76 -10.93 14.51 -7.81
N GLU A 77 -10.35 14.88 -8.95
CA GLU A 77 -10.94 14.65 -10.27
C GLU A 77 -11.01 13.16 -10.59
N ARG A 78 -12.18 12.73 -11.05
CA ARG A 78 -12.49 11.32 -11.32
C ARG A 78 -12.30 10.92 -12.77
N ASP A 79 -12.13 11.87 -13.65
CA ASP A 79 -11.91 11.71 -15.10
C ASP A 79 -10.44 11.47 -15.43
N ARG A 80 -9.55 11.50 -14.44
CA ARG A 80 -8.11 11.35 -14.60
C ARG A 80 -7.56 10.16 -13.82
N LEU A 81 -6.41 9.68 -14.30
CA LEU A 81 -5.57 8.67 -13.67
C LEU A 81 -4.22 9.31 -13.38
N VAL A 82 -3.67 9.02 -12.21
CA VAL A 82 -2.29 9.38 -11.86
C VAL A 82 -1.48 8.10 -11.75
N ILE A 83 -0.40 7.99 -12.50
CA ILE A 83 0.54 6.88 -12.45
C ILE A 83 1.86 7.43 -11.93
N GLU A 84 2.38 6.83 -10.87
CA GLU A 84 3.70 7.15 -10.31
C GLU A 84 4.56 5.90 -10.35
N GLY A 85 5.79 6.01 -10.86
CA GLY A 85 6.66 4.87 -11.05
C GLY A 85 8.13 5.16 -10.81
N SER A 86 8.85 4.14 -10.37
CA SER A 86 10.31 4.16 -10.20
C SER A 86 10.92 2.84 -10.63
N PHE A 87 12.24 2.83 -10.75
CA PHE A 87 13.00 1.60 -10.99
C PHE A 87 13.01 0.70 -9.75
N GLY A 88 13.12 -0.62 -9.98
CA GLY A 88 13.21 -1.63 -8.94
C GLY A 88 11.86 -1.99 -8.32
N LEU A 89 11.91 -2.37 -7.04
CA LEU A 89 10.74 -2.78 -6.27
C LEU A 89 9.90 -1.57 -5.83
N GLY A 90 8.59 -1.79 -5.72
CA GLY A 90 7.63 -0.74 -5.35
C GLY A 90 7.83 -0.13 -3.97
N GLU A 91 8.61 -0.76 -3.10
CA GLU A 91 8.94 -0.24 -1.77
C GLU A 91 9.52 1.18 -1.83
N ALA A 92 10.38 1.47 -2.80
CA ALA A 92 10.98 2.79 -2.96
C ALA A 92 9.94 3.90 -3.16
N VAL A 93 8.88 3.61 -3.91
CA VAL A 93 7.78 4.56 -4.16
C VAL A 93 6.89 4.69 -2.93
N VAL A 94 6.49 3.56 -2.33
CA VAL A 94 5.55 3.54 -1.19
C VAL A 94 6.16 4.12 0.08
N SER A 95 7.45 3.90 0.32
CA SER A 95 8.18 4.48 1.47
C SER A 95 8.50 5.97 1.29
N GLY A 96 8.36 6.50 0.07
CA GLY A 96 8.76 7.87 -0.25
C GLY A 96 10.27 8.08 -0.31
N SER A 97 11.05 7.00 -0.47
CA SER A 97 12.52 7.06 -0.53
C SER A 97 13.05 7.62 -1.84
N VAL A 98 12.21 7.67 -2.87
CA VAL A 98 12.53 8.22 -4.19
C VAL A 98 11.48 9.21 -4.63
N SER A 99 11.87 10.12 -5.53
CA SER A 99 10.93 10.95 -6.28
C SER A 99 10.53 10.21 -7.55
N PRO A 100 9.33 9.60 -7.63
CA PRO A 100 8.92 8.82 -8.79
C PRO A 100 8.63 9.72 -9.99
N ASP A 101 8.70 9.16 -11.19
CA ASP A 101 8.10 9.78 -12.36
C ASP A 101 6.58 9.80 -12.20
N ARG A 102 5.95 10.89 -12.66
CA ARG A 102 4.50 11.07 -12.56
C ARG A 102 3.91 11.30 -13.94
N TYR A 103 2.86 10.55 -14.23
CA TYR A 103 2.08 10.66 -15.47
C TYR A 103 0.63 10.93 -15.11
N LEU A 104 0.06 11.98 -15.72
CA LEU A 104 -1.37 12.31 -15.63
C LEU A 104 -2.04 11.93 -16.95
N VAL A 105 -3.04 11.08 -16.88
CA VAL A 105 -3.71 10.52 -18.05
C VAL A 105 -5.21 10.77 -17.94
N GLU A 106 -5.81 11.27 -18.99
CA GLU A 106 -7.26 11.38 -19.14
C GLU A 106 -7.87 9.99 -19.37
N LYS A 107 -8.96 9.66 -18.69
CA LYS A 107 -9.62 8.35 -18.83
C LYS A 107 -10.32 8.21 -20.17
N ASP A 108 -10.87 9.29 -20.68
CA ASP A 108 -11.48 9.32 -22.01
C ASP A 108 -10.37 9.56 -23.05
N GLY A 109 -10.24 8.61 -23.96
CA GLY A 109 -9.21 8.68 -25.02
C GLY A 109 -7.78 8.32 -24.58
N LEU A 110 -7.49 8.14 -23.28
CA LEU A 110 -6.17 7.79 -22.71
C LEU A 110 -5.04 8.74 -23.13
N ALA A 111 -5.37 10.02 -23.25
CA ALA A 111 -4.39 11.07 -23.55
C ALA A 111 -3.49 11.32 -22.33
N ILE A 112 -2.17 11.34 -22.55
CA ILE A 112 -1.21 11.75 -21.52
C ILE A 112 -1.22 13.28 -21.45
N ILE A 113 -1.83 13.83 -20.39
CA ILE A 113 -1.99 15.27 -20.21
C ILE A 113 -0.71 15.93 -19.69
N ALA A 114 -0.03 15.23 -18.75
CA ALA A 114 1.22 15.71 -18.18
C ALA A 114 2.18 14.56 -17.91
N ARG A 115 3.47 14.86 -18.00
CA ARG A 115 4.58 13.97 -17.69
C ARG A 115 5.63 14.73 -16.91
N GLU A 116 5.97 14.20 -15.75
CA GLU A 116 7.06 14.69 -14.92
C GLU A 116 8.10 13.58 -14.75
N VAL A 117 9.18 13.63 -15.52
CA VAL A 117 10.31 12.71 -15.33
C VAL A 117 11.24 13.34 -14.29
N ARG A 118 11.36 12.68 -13.15
CA ARG A 118 12.16 13.14 -12.03
C ARG A 118 13.50 12.38 -11.95
N ARG A 119 14.47 12.98 -11.29
CA ARG A 119 15.71 12.31 -10.98
C ARG A 119 15.46 11.26 -9.88
N LYS A 120 15.69 9.98 -10.19
CA LYS A 120 15.67 8.89 -9.23
C LYS A 120 17.07 8.68 -8.69
N GLU A 121 17.29 8.85 -7.39
CA GLU A 121 18.62 8.79 -6.79
C GLU A 121 19.04 7.38 -6.39
N LEU A 122 18.06 6.51 -6.17
CA LEU A 122 18.29 5.13 -5.76
C LEU A 122 17.28 4.17 -6.38
N VAL A 123 17.65 2.90 -6.36
CA VAL A 123 16.79 1.76 -6.70
C VAL A 123 16.85 0.73 -5.57
N ILE A 124 15.71 0.13 -5.24
CA ILE A 124 15.63 -1.00 -4.31
C ILE A 124 15.43 -2.26 -5.13
N GLU A 125 16.36 -3.20 -5.01
CA GLU A 125 16.41 -4.44 -5.77
C GLU A 125 16.40 -5.65 -4.82
N PRO A 126 15.86 -6.82 -5.25
CA PRO A 126 15.92 -8.02 -4.44
C PRO A 126 17.38 -8.52 -4.34
N SER A 127 17.81 -8.86 -3.12
CA SER A 127 19.10 -9.51 -2.90
C SER A 127 19.07 -11.00 -3.29
N ALA A 128 20.20 -11.53 -3.72
CA ALA A 128 20.35 -12.96 -4.02
C ALA A 128 20.12 -13.84 -2.78
N ASP A 129 20.50 -13.34 -1.59
CA ASP A 129 20.44 -14.08 -0.32
C ASP A 129 19.14 -13.85 0.45
N GLY A 130 18.17 -13.13 -0.13
CA GLY A 130 16.93 -12.70 0.53
C GLY A 130 17.00 -11.26 1.00
N GLY A 131 15.83 -10.67 1.28
CA GLY A 131 15.71 -9.24 1.58
C GLY A 131 15.98 -8.36 0.36
N THR A 132 16.24 -7.08 0.61
CA THR A 132 16.45 -6.06 -0.43
C THR A 132 17.80 -5.36 -0.26
N VAL A 133 18.34 -4.88 -1.38
CA VAL A 133 19.53 -4.02 -1.41
C VAL A 133 19.18 -2.69 -2.06
N THR A 134 19.81 -1.63 -1.59
CA THR A 134 19.67 -0.29 -2.16
C THR A 134 20.92 0.03 -2.96
N ARG A 135 20.72 0.44 -4.23
CA ARG A 135 21.80 0.89 -5.13
C ARG A 135 21.53 2.32 -5.56
N GLU A 136 22.57 3.16 -5.57
CA GLU A 136 22.48 4.51 -6.10
C GLU A 136 22.40 4.50 -7.63
N LEU A 137 21.53 5.33 -8.18
CA LEU A 137 21.43 5.61 -9.61
C LEU A 137 22.23 6.88 -9.94
N ARG A 138 23.07 6.85 -10.97
CA ARG A 138 23.95 7.95 -11.34
C ARG A 138 23.82 8.33 -12.81
N GLY A 139 24.20 9.57 -13.11
CA GLY A 139 24.27 10.07 -14.48
C GLY A 139 22.91 10.01 -15.20
N ASP A 140 22.91 9.46 -16.40
CA ASP A 140 21.74 9.39 -17.26
C ASP A 140 20.73 8.33 -16.79
N GLU A 141 21.19 7.24 -16.13
CA GLU A 141 20.31 6.23 -15.56
C GLU A 141 19.29 6.86 -14.59
N ALA A 142 19.74 7.78 -13.76
CA ALA A 142 18.89 8.47 -12.79
C ALA A 142 17.80 9.36 -13.42
N LYS A 143 17.98 9.76 -14.69
CA LYS A 143 17.10 10.69 -15.40
C LYS A 143 16.23 10.01 -16.45
N GLN A 144 16.43 8.72 -16.73
CA GLN A 144 15.63 8.01 -17.71
C GLN A 144 14.17 7.93 -17.27
N PRO A 145 13.20 8.09 -18.20
CA PRO A 145 11.81 7.84 -17.90
C PRO A 145 11.61 6.36 -17.55
N VAL A 146 10.81 6.12 -16.51
CA VAL A 146 10.52 4.76 -16.03
C VAL A 146 9.60 4.02 -16.99
N LEU A 147 8.66 4.72 -17.62
CA LEU A 147 7.67 4.17 -18.55
C LEU A 147 7.73 4.89 -19.89
N THR A 148 7.54 4.14 -20.95
CA THR A 148 7.23 4.67 -22.29
C THR A 148 5.79 5.13 -22.35
N ASP A 149 5.44 5.91 -23.38
CA ASP A 149 4.07 6.39 -23.58
C ASP A 149 3.07 5.26 -23.80
N ASP A 150 3.49 4.21 -24.48
CA ASP A 150 2.63 3.06 -24.76
C ASP A 150 2.37 2.26 -23.48
N GLU A 151 3.39 2.06 -22.63
CA GLU A 151 3.24 1.44 -21.32
C GLU A 151 2.32 2.28 -20.40
N VAL A 152 2.45 3.62 -20.43
CA VAL A 152 1.55 4.50 -19.67
C VAL A 152 0.10 4.34 -20.13
N ARG A 153 -0.16 4.27 -21.46
CA ARG A 153 -1.51 4.07 -21.99
C ARG A 153 -2.06 2.69 -21.64
N GLU A 154 -1.24 1.64 -21.70
CA GLU A 154 -1.64 0.28 -21.34
C GLU A 154 -2.05 0.22 -19.86
N LEU A 155 -1.23 0.78 -18.95
CA LEU A 155 -1.56 0.87 -17.53
C LEU A 155 -2.82 1.71 -17.30
N ALA A 156 -2.98 2.83 -18.02
CA ALA A 156 -4.16 3.68 -17.89
C ALA A 156 -5.44 2.95 -18.35
N ASP A 157 -5.38 2.13 -19.38
CA ASP A 157 -6.52 1.30 -19.82
C ASP A 157 -6.89 0.27 -18.75
N LEU A 158 -5.89 -0.37 -18.12
CA LEU A 158 -6.12 -1.25 -16.98
C LEU A 158 -6.81 -0.50 -15.83
N GLY A 159 -6.30 0.68 -15.46
CA GLY A 159 -6.89 1.51 -14.41
C GLY A 159 -8.31 1.95 -14.70
N ARG A 160 -8.59 2.33 -15.94
CA ARG A 160 -9.93 2.70 -16.40
C ARG A 160 -10.92 1.55 -16.22
N ARG A 161 -10.56 0.36 -16.64
CA ARG A 161 -11.37 -0.86 -16.47
C ARG A 161 -11.66 -1.17 -15.00
N HIS A 162 -10.67 -1.04 -14.14
CA HIS A 162 -10.85 -1.24 -12.71
C HIS A 162 -11.68 -0.16 -12.04
N SER A 163 -11.63 1.10 -12.52
CA SER A 163 -12.41 2.20 -11.95
C SER A 163 -13.92 2.10 -12.24
N THR A 164 -14.31 1.36 -13.27
CA THR A 164 -15.70 1.12 -13.65
C THR A 164 -16.29 -0.14 -13.05
N THR A 165 -15.45 -1.02 -12.49
CA THR A 165 -15.92 -2.21 -11.78
C THR A 165 -16.48 -1.80 -10.42
N PRO A 166 -17.78 -2.04 -10.12
CA PRO A 166 -18.31 -1.79 -8.79
C PRO A 166 -17.50 -2.59 -7.78
N CYS A 167 -17.01 -1.92 -6.73
CA CYS A 167 -16.44 -2.63 -5.59
C CYS A 167 -17.52 -3.61 -5.09
N PRO A 168 -17.26 -4.94 -4.99
CA PRO A 168 -18.23 -5.84 -4.42
C PRO A 168 -18.62 -5.26 -3.06
N GLU A 169 -19.91 -5.03 -2.85
CA GLU A 169 -20.43 -4.52 -1.58
C GLU A 169 -19.82 -5.38 -0.49
N ARG A 170 -19.08 -4.73 0.41
CA ARG A 170 -18.68 -5.39 1.65
C ARG A 170 -19.97 -5.90 2.25
N THR A 171 -20.15 -7.21 2.31
CA THR A 171 -21.21 -7.81 3.11
C THR A 171 -21.11 -7.15 4.46
N ARG A 172 -22.06 -6.27 4.77
CA ARG A 172 -22.17 -5.66 6.09
C ARG A 172 -22.27 -6.86 7.04
N SER A 173 -21.21 -7.11 7.79
CA SER A 173 -21.29 -8.01 8.92
C SER A 173 -22.52 -7.58 9.69
N ALA A 174 -23.45 -8.52 9.92
CA ALA A 174 -24.68 -8.28 10.65
C ALA A 174 -24.39 -7.42 11.90
N PRO A 175 -25.25 -6.47 12.24
CA PRO A 175 -25.05 -5.67 13.43
C PRO A 175 -24.88 -6.65 14.60
N ARG A 176 -23.76 -6.57 15.30
CA ARG A 176 -23.64 -7.20 16.61
C ARG A 176 -24.83 -6.72 17.42
N SER A 177 -25.66 -7.65 17.86
CA SER A 177 -26.74 -7.36 18.77
C SER A 177 -26.14 -6.70 20.01
N ALA A 178 -26.11 -5.37 19.99
CA ALA A 178 -26.06 -4.58 21.20
C ALA A 178 -27.44 -4.75 21.84
N ASP A 179 -27.48 -5.52 22.90
CA ASP A 179 -28.40 -5.41 24.01
C ASP A 179 -28.36 -6.75 24.77
N ARG A 180 -27.35 -6.89 25.59
CA ARG A 180 -27.50 -7.59 26.85
C ARG A 180 -27.19 -6.58 27.92
N ASP A 181 -28.25 -5.96 28.44
CA ASP A 181 -28.20 -5.23 29.69
C ASP A 181 -27.59 -6.12 30.78
N PRO A 182 -26.65 -5.58 31.57
CA PRO A 182 -26.14 -6.32 32.73
C PRO A 182 -27.29 -6.54 33.74
N PRO A 183 -27.37 -7.72 34.39
CA PRO A 183 -28.42 -8.00 35.35
C PRO A 183 -28.36 -6.96 36.48
N ALA A 184 -29.54 -6.44 36.83
CA ALA A 184 -29.73 -5.51 37.93
C ALA A 184 -29.13 -6.05 39.22
N ARG A 185 -28.28 -5.24 39.88
CA ARG A 185 -27.76 -5.55 41.22
C ARG A 185 -28.90 -5.54 42.23
N GLU A 186 -29.19 -6.67 42.86
CA GLU A 186 -30.05 -6.76 44.01
C GLU A 186 -29.53 -5.90 45.16
N PRO A 187 -30.41 -5.19 45.89
CA PRO A 187 -30.02 -4.40 47.03
C PRO A 187 -29.69 -5.33 48.21
N ARG A 188 -28.47 -5.18 48.76
CA ARG A 188 -28.08 -5.85 50.00
C ARG A 188 -29.00 -5.41 51.13
N ARG A 189 -29.77 -6.34 51.74
CA ARG A 189 -30.46 -6.13 52.99
C ARG A 189 -29.41 -6.04 54.14
N ARG A 190 -29.68 -5.07 55.01
CA ARG A 190 -29.03 -4.92 56.30
C ARG A 190 -29.40 -6.07 57.26
#